data_0bbd44afe4aedb3e909d84dd29536c2a
#
_entry.id   0bbd44afe4aedb3e909d84dd29536c2a
#
_cell.length_a   1.000
_cell.length_b   1.000
_cell.length_c   1.000
_cell.angle_alpha   90.00
_cell.angle_beta   90.00
_cell.angle_gamma   90.00
#
_symmetry.space_group_name_H-M   'P 1'
#
loop_
_entity.id
_entity.type
_entity.pdbx_description
1 polymer ?
#
loop_
_entity_poly.entity_id
_entity_poly.type
_entity_poly.pdbx_seq_one_letter_code
_entity_poly.pdbx_strand_id
1 'polypeptide(L)'
;MTKIINLFIKPSPPALAIRDHIVNYLVPQGFRISPVYLDHADYNLVIGGDGTFLHAVHKSQFSTIPFCGINTGTLGFFQESDLDSLDKNLKKLVEGDYHMDELLLVEAEVETSSWTYRRWCVNEFSVQSPKRKTVHFSLSVDQVPLLHLAGDGLIVSTPSGSTAYNLSAGGAILYQTLKGYQITPLNQLRSKTYEALPSSIVLPSSAETEVSFPPDEKDKALLVTDGVEEHFLGLKKITFRQTGKKIHRILFNSNWYWYNLKDKLI
;
A
#
# COMPACT_ATOMS: atom_id res chain seq x y z
N MET A 1 -20.70 17.08 -19.69
CA MET A 1 -21.17 16.29 -18.52
C MET A 1 -20.50 16.83 -17.27
N THR A 2 -21.21 16.92 -16.16
CA THR A 2 -20.63 17.33 -14.87
C THR A 2 -19.72 16.22 -14.35
N LYS A 3 -18.44 16.51 -14.13
CA LYS A 3 -17.50 15.56 -13.53
C LYS A 3 -17.74 15.45 -12.03
N ILE A 4 -17.66 14.24 -11.49
CA ILE A 4 -17.91 13.93 -10.09
C ILE A 4 -16.61 13.56 -9.39
N ILE A 5 -16.38 14.14 -8.22
CA ILE A 5 -15.21 13.84 -7.38
C ILE A 5 -15.69 13.25 -6.05
N ASN A 6 -15.24 12.05 -5.72
CA ASN A 6 -15.31 11.51 -4.36
C ASN A 6 -14.28 12.19 -3.49
N LEU A 7 -14.69 12.68 -2.33
CA LEU A 7 -13.78 13.36 -1.40
C LEU A 7 -13.50 12.47 -0.19
N PHE A 8 -12.22 12.16 -0.01
CA PHE A 8 -11.69 11.50 1.19
C PHE A 8 -10.85 12.50 1.97
N ILE A 9 -11.16 12.68 3.24
CA ILE A 9 -10.48 13.66 4.09
C ILE A 9 -10.31 13.10 5.50
N LYS A 10 -9.13 13.29 6.09
CA LYS A 10 -8.94 13.16 7.53
C LYS A 10 -9.17 14.54 8.14
N PRO A 11 -10.28 14.76 8.87
CA PRO A 11 -10.62 16.09 9.36
C PRO A 11 -9.54 16.66 10.28
N SER A 12 -9.05 17.84 9.90
CA SER A 12 -8.18 18.70 10.71
C SER A 12 -8.35 20.13 10.22
N PRO A 13 -8.04 21.17 11.01
CA PRO A 13 -8.20 22.55 10.54
C PRO A 13 -7.52 22.84 9.20
N PRO A 14 -6.26 22.43 8.94
CA PRO A 14 -5.65 22.61 7.63
C PRO A 14 -6.39 21.84 6.50
N ALA A 15 -6.79 20.59 6.75
CA ALA A 15 -7.48 19.78 5.75
C ALA A 15 -8.84 20.37 5.36
N LEU A 16 -9.57 20.92 6.34
CA LEU A 16 -10.87 21.57 6.10
C LEU A 16 -10.70 22.86 5.28
N ALA A 17 -9.69 23.67 5.57
CA ALA A 17 -9.39 24.88 4.79
C ALA A 17 -9.03 24.53 3.33
N ILE A 18 -8.21 23.50 3.12
CA ILE A 18 -7.86 23.00 1.78
C ILE A 18 -9.12 22.48 1.07
N ARG A 19 -9.98 21.73 1.74
CA ARG A 19 -11.26 21.29 1.18
C ARG A 19 -12.09 22.45 0.68
N ASP A 20 -12.28 23.48 1.51
CA ASP A 20 -13.11 24.63 1.18
C ASP A 20 -12.53 25.39 -0.02
N HIS A 21 -11.21 25.53 -0.07
CA HIS A 21 -10.51 26.12 -1.22
C HIS A 21 -10.76 25.31 -2.51
N ILE A 22 -10.62 24.00 -2.47
CA ILE A 22 -10.85 23.09 -3.60
C ILE A 22 -12.31 23.16 -4.07
N VAL A 23 -13.27 23.15 -3.15
CA VAL A 23 -14.69 23.27 -3.48
C VAL A 23 -14.96 24.60 -4.19
N ASN A 24 -14.45 25.71 -3.64
CA ASN A 24 -14.60 27.03 -4.24
C ASN A 24 -13.95 27.15 -5.62
N TYR A 25 -12.86 26.42 -5.87
CA TYR A 25 -12.17 26.41 -7.16
C TYR A 25 -12.88 25.52 -8.18
N LEU A 26 -13.22 24.28 -7.83
CA LEU A 26 -13.69 23.27 -8.79
C LEU A 26 -15.20 23.35 -9.10
N VAL A 27 -16.04 23.73 -8.14
CA VAL A 27 -17.50 23.77 -8.37
C VAL A 27 -17.88 24.78 -9.47
N PRO A 28 -17.30 26.00 -9.53
CA PRO A 28 -17.54 26.91 -10.66
C PRO A 28 -17.05 26.39 -12.02
N GLN A 29 -16.11 25.44 -12.01
CA GLN A 29 -15.58 24.76 -13.22
C GLN A 29 -16.46 23.58 -13.68
N GLY A 30 -17.62 23.37 -13.04
CA GLY A 30 -18.56 22.31 -13.42
C GLY A 30 -18.30 20.96 -12.75
N PHE A 31 -17.52 20.92 -11.67
CA PHE A 31 -17.34 19.70 -10.87
C PHE A 31 -18.38 19.61 -9.76
N ARG A 32 -18.77 18.38 -9.42
CA ARG A 32 -19.58 18.07 -8.26
C ARG A 32 -18.71 17.30 -7.25
N ILE A 33 -18.60 17.82 -6.02
CA ILE A 33 -17.87 17.17 -4.94
C ILE A 33 -18.83 16.34 -4.09
N SER A 34 -18.53 15.06 -3.92
CA SER A 34 -19.30 14.14 -3.09
C SER A 34 -18.50 13.74 -1.83
N PRO A 35 -19.05 13.94 -0.62
CA PRO A 35 -18.44 13.46 0.61
C PRO A 35 -18.72 11.95 0.84
N VAL A 36 -19.61 11.37 0.05
CA VAL A 36 -19.95 9.94 0.06
C VAL A 36 -19.34 9.30 -1.18
N TYR A 37 -18.75 8.12 -1.02
CA TYR A 37 -18.18 7.38 -2.13
C TYR A 37 -19.26 6.98 -3.15
N LEU A 38 -19.01 7.32 -4.41
CA LEU A 38 -19.81 6.96 -5.57
C LEU A 38 -18.94 6.16 -6.54
N ASP A 39 -19.35 4.98 -6.92
CA ASP A 39 -18.62 4.05 -7.80
C ASP A 39 -18.55 4.51 -9.27
N HIS A 40 -19.34 5.50 -9.64
CA HIS A 40 -19.40 6.13 -10.95
C HIS A 40 -18.81 7.55 -10.98
N ALA A 41 -18.03 7.94 -9.97
CA ALA A 41 -17.31 9.21 -9.97
C ALA A 41 -16.12 9.18 -10.97
N ASP A 42 -15.66 10.37 -11.36
CA ASP A 42 -14.53 10.51 -12.28
C ASP A 42 -13.18 10.49 -11.54
N TYR A 43 -13.16 10.94 -10.27
CA TYR A 43 -11.94 11.04 -9.46
C TYR A 43 -12.19 10.73 -7.99
N ASN A 44 -11.17 10.18 -7.35
CA ASN A 44 -11.03 10.08 -5.89
C ASN A 44 -10.02 11.13 -5.41
N LEU A 45 -10.47 12.20 -4.79
CA LEU A 45 -9.62 13.24 -4.22
C LEU A 45 -9.35 12.95 -2.74
N VAL A 46 -8.09 12.88 -2.36
CA VAL A 46 -7.67 12.54 -1.00
C VAL A 46 -6.92 13.69 -0.37
N ILE A 47 -7.46 14.27 0.70
CA ILE A 47 -6.84 15.36 1.46
C ILE A 47 -6.26 14.82 2.76
N GLY A 48 -4.94 14.73 2.85
CA GLY A 48 -4.22 14.19 4.01
C GLY A 48 -2.88 13.59 3.64
N GLY A 49 -2.26 12.84 4.55
CA GLY A 49 -1.00 12.11 4.33
C GLY A 49 -1.21 10.70 3.79
N ASP A 50 -0.12 9.92 3.68
CA ASP A 50 -0.11 8.56 3.12
C ASP A 50 -1.13 7.62 3.79
N GLY A 51 -1.28 7.69 5.12
CA GLY A 51 -2.30 6.90 5.82
C GLY A 51 -3.74 7.25 5.41
N THR A 52 -4.03 8.51 5.03
CA THR A 52 -5.34 8.90 4.52
C THR A 52 -5.55 8.35 3.11
N PHE A 53 -4.49 8.32 2.29
CA PHE A 53 -4.52 7.73 0.95
C PHE A 53 -4.80 6.22 1.02
N LEU A 54 -4.07 5.49 1.83
CA LEU A 54 -4.29 4.05 2.05
C LEU A 54 -5.73 3.79 2.53
N HIS A 55 -6.21 4.57 3.51
CA HIS A 55 -7.59 4.46 3.98
C HIS A 55 -8.62 4.69 2.86
N ALA A 56 -8.40 5.67 1.98
CA ALA A 56 -9.28 5.95 0.85
C ALA A 56 -9.31 4.78 -0.14
N VAL A 57 -8.15 4.18 -0.45
CA VAL A 57 -8.05 3.01 -1.32
C VAL A 57 -8.80 1.81 -0.73
N HIS A 58 -8.59 1.49 0.55
CA HIS A 58 -9.29 0.39 1.22
C HIS A 58 -10.81 0.64 1.31
N LYS A 59 -11.22 1.86 1.68
CA LYS A 59 -12.64 2.23 1.80
C LYS A 59 -13.37 2.16 0.46
N SER A 60 -12.71 2.47 -0.64
CA SER A 60 -13.24 2.33 -2.01
C SER A 60 -13.09 0.93 -2.60
N GLN A 61 -12.64 -0.06 -1.80
CA GLN A 61 -12.40 -1.45 -2.22
C GLN A 61 -11.45 -1.54 -3.43
N PHE A 62 -10.37 -0.76 -3.40
CA PHE A 62 -9.37 -0.70 -4.45
C PHE A 62 -9.98 -0.30 -5.81
N SER A 63 -10.75 0.77 -5.80
CA SER A 63 -11.40 1.33 -6.98
C SER A 63 -10.43 1.60 -8.12
N THR A 64 -10.90 1.41 -9.35
CA THR A 64 -10.17 1.79 -10.57
C THR A 64 -10.30 3.29 -10.91
N ILE A 65 -11.18 4.02 -10.20
CA ILE A 65 -11.29 5.48 -10.33
C ILE A 65 -9.96 6.10 -9.87
N PRO A 66 -9.34 6.98 -10.66
CA PRO A 66 -8.02 7.52 -10.34
C PRO A 66 -8.00 8.35 -9.05
N PHE A 67 -6.97 8.15 -8.26
CA PHE A 67 -6.74 8.86 -7.01
C PHE A 67 -5.83 10.07 -7.24
N CYS A 68 -6.22 11.22 -6.67
CA CYS A 68 -5.43 12.44 -6.63
C CYS A 68 -5.17 12.80 -5.17
N GLY A 69 -3.91 12.78 -4.74
CA GLY A 69 -3.52 13.06 -3.36
C GLY A 69 -3.10 14.52 -3.17
N ILE A 70 -3.64 15.15 -2.11
CA ILE A 70 -3.28 16.50 -1.68
C ILE A 70 -2.82 16.45 -0.22
N ASN A 71 -1.62 16.94 0.00
CA ASN A 71 -0.98 16.92 1.30
C ASN A 71 -1.44 18.07 2.20
N THR A 72 -1.54 17.78 3.49
CA THR A 72 -1.89 18.76 4.54
C THR A 72 -0.76 19.11 5.48
N GLY A 73 0.42 18.58 5.25
CA GLY A 73 1.58 18.72 6.15
C GLY A 73 2.86 18.25 5.49
N THR A 74 3.60 17.35 6.14
CA THR A 74 4.81 16.74 5.55
C THR A 74 4.44 15.89 4.35
N LEU A 75 5.04 16.16 3.20
CA LEU A 75 4.75 15.48 1.93
C LEU A 75 4.92 13.96 2.06
N GLY A 76 3.91 13.21 1.63
CA GLY A 76 3.90 11.75 1.59
C GLY A 76 4.46 11.20 0.27
N PHE A 77 4.45 9.88 0.11
CA PHE A 77 4.81 9.22 -1.15
C PHE A 77 3.62 9.08 -2.13
N PHE A 78 2.39 9.34 -1.67
CA PHE A 78 1.18 9.25 -2.50
C PHE A 78 0.59 10.61 -2.89
N GLN A 79 0.97 11.69 -2.22
CA GLN A 79 0.46 13.03 -2.50
C GLN A 79 1.51 13.85 -3.25
N GLU A 80 1.14 14.40 -4.39
CA GLU A 80 2.00 15.27 -5.18
C GLU A 80 1.74 16.76 -4.94
N SER A 81 0.49 17.10 -4.57
CA SER A 81 0.11 18.49 -4.33
C SER A 81 0.32 18.87 -2.87
N ASP A 82 0.99 19.98 -2.66
CA ASP A 82 1.04 20.72 -1.40
C ASP A 82 0.30 22.06 -1.55
N LEU A 83 0.31 22.90 -0.52
CA LEU A 83 -0.37 24.20 -0.56
C LEU A 83 0.18 25.13 -1.65
N ASP A 84 1.49 25.09 -1.90
CA ASP A 84 2.14 26.01 -2.84
C ASP A 84 1.84 25.63 -4.30
N SER A 85 1.65 24.34 -4.56
CA SER A 85 1.36 23.79 -5.89
C SER A 85 -0.14 23.60 -6.17
N LEU A 86 -1.00 23.77 -5.16
CA LEU A 86 -2.42 23.39 -5.21
C LEU A 86 -3.17 24.00 -6.40
N ASP A 87 -3.16 25.33 -6.54
CA ASP A 87 -3.91 26.03 -7.61
C ASP A 87 -3.44 25.63 -8.99
N LYS A 88 -2.12 25.49 -9.16
CA LYS A 88 -1.52 25.01 -10.41
C LYS A 88 -1.99 23.60 -10.76
N ASN A 89 -2.04 22.73 -9.77
CA ASN A 89 -2.44 21.34 -9.97
C ASN A 89 -3.95 21.19 -10.15
N LEU A 90 -4.77 22.00 -9.47
CA LEU A 90 -6.21 22.08 -9.72
C LEU A 90 -6.51 22.54 -11.15
N LYS A 91 -5.78 23.56 -11.65
CA LYS A 91 -5.90 24.00 -13.04
C LYS A 91 -5.59 22.86 -14.01
N LYS A 92 -4.48 22.13 -13.79
CA LYS A 92 -4.11 20.98 -14.60
C LYS A 92 -5.18 19.87 -14.56
N LEU A 93 -5.77 19.61 -13.38
CA LEU A 93 -6.85 18.64 -13.23
C LEU A 93 -8.09 19.02 -14.08
N VAL A 94 -8.46 20.31 -14.09
CA VAL A 94 -9.56 20.83 -14.91
C VAL A 94 -9.27 20.67 -16.39
N GLU A 95 -8.06 21.02 -16.82
CA GLU A 95 -7.57 20.95 -18.22
C GLU A 95 -7.30 19.51 -18.68
N GLY A 96 -7.20 18.53 -17.77
CA GLY A 96 -6.81 17.15 -18.08
C GLY A 96 -5.32 16.98 -18.37
N ASP A 97 -4.48 17.96 -17.95
CA ASP A 97 -3.02 17.95 -18.11
C ASP A 97 -2.35 17.22 -16.95
N TYR A 98 -2.44 15.89 -16.95
CA TYR A 98 -1.83 15.02 -15.94
C TYR A 98 -1.47 13.65 -16.53
N HIS A 99 -0.62 12.93 -15.83
CA HIS A 99 -0.29 11.54 -16.13
C HIS A 99 -1.01 10.61 -15.15
N MET A 100 -1.23 9.35 -15.56
CA MET A 100 -1.71 8.31 -14.68
C MET A 100 -0.62 7.28 -14.42
N ASP A 101 -0.27 7.11 -13.15
CA ASP A 101 0.56 6.03 -12.67
C ASP A 101 -0.30 4.82 -12.28
N GLU A 102 0.22 3.63 -12.53
CA GLU A 102 -0.36 2.38 -12.09
C GLU A 102 0.41 1.86 -10.88
N LEU A 103 -0.27 1.76 -9.73
CA LEU A 103 0.29 1.13 -8.54
C LEU A 103 -0.20 -0.32 -8.49
N LEU A 104 0.73 -1.25 -8.70
CA LEU A 104 0.46 -2.69 -8.67
C LEU A 104 0.27 -3.15 -7.22
N LEU A 105 -0.77 -3.93 -7.00
CA LEU A 105 -1.11 -4.49 -5.69
C LEU A 105 -0.53 -5.90 -5.55
N VAL A 106 -0.21 -6.27 -4.31
CA VAL A 106 0.01 -7.68 -3.95
C VAL A 106 -1.28 -8.21 -3.35
N GLU A 107 -1.65 -9.43 -3.72
CA GLU A 107 -2.74 -10.20 -3.13
C GLU A 107 -2.17 -11.17 -2.10
N ALA A 108 -2.85 -11.29 -0.97
CA ALA A 108 -2.68 -12.37 0.00
C ALA A 108 -3.91 -13.28 -0.01
N GLU A 109 -3.72 -14.55 -0.33
CA GLU A 109 -4.72 -15.59 -0.15
C GLU A 109 -4.44 -16.30 1.18
N VAL A 110 -5.32 -16.10 2.16
CA VAL A 110 -5.17 -16.59 3.54
C VAL A 110 -6.02 -17.84 3.71
N GLU A 111 -5.39 -19.00 3.84
CA GLU A 111 -6.05 -20.26 4.08
C GLU A 111 -6.07 -20.59 5.58
N THR A 112 -7.29 -20.80 6.09
CA THR A 112 -7.53 -21.24 7.47
C THR A 112 -8.08 -22.67 7.49
N SER A 113 -8.35 -23.20 8.67
CA SER A 113 -8.99 -24.50 8.82
C SER A 113 -10.40 -24.56 8.23
N SER A 114 -11.07 -23.42 8.08
CA SER A 114 -12.50 -23.35 7.71
C SER A 114 -12.75 -22.55 6.44
N TRP A 115 -11.98 -21.53 6.16
CA TRP A 115 -12.22 -20.55 5.09
C TRP A 115 -10.96 -20.12 4.41
N THR A 116 -11.10 -19.61 3.17
CA THR A 116 -10.07 -18.89 2.43
C THR A 116 -10.49 -17.44 2.25
N TYR A 117 -9.62 -16.51 2.60
CA TYR A 117 -9.83 -15.08 2.47
C TYR A 117 -8.87 -14.49 1.46
N ARG A 118 -9.27 -13.39 0.80
CA ARG A 118 -8.39 -12.61 -0.07
C ARG A 118 -8.26 -11.19 0.43
N ARG A 119 -7.04 -10.69 0.43
CA ARG A 119 -6.68 -9.33 0.79
C ARG A 119 -5.74 -8.74 -0.25
N TRP A 120 -5.73 -7.43 -0.34
CA TRP A 120 -4.80 -6.71 -1.21
C TRP A 120 -4.14 -5.61 -0.41
N CYS A 121 -2.86 -5.33 -0.69
CA CYS A 121 -2.14 -4.20 -0.12
C CYS A 121 -1.64 -3.26 -1.22
N VAL A 122 -1.51 -1.99 -0.83
CA VAL A 122 -0.85 -0.94 -1.63
C VAL A 122 0.63 -0.87 -1.25
N ASN A 123 0.94 -0.86 0.05
CA ASN A 123 2.30 -0.85 0.56
C ASN A 123 2.81 -2.26 0.81
N GLU A 124 2.36 -2.89 1.86
CA GLU A 124 2.88 -4.20 2.27
C GLU A 124 1.87 -5.00 3.08
N PHE A 125 2.10 -6.30 3.04
CA PHE A 125 1.68 -7.21 4.10
C PHE A 125 2.82 -7.43 5.07
N SER A 126 2.51 -7.57 6.35
CA SER A 126 3.46 -8.17 7.29
C SER A 126 2.80 -9.30 8.08
N VAL A 127 3.53 -10.41 8.17
CA VAL A 127 3.16 -11.57 8.99
C VAL A 127 3.92 -11.43 10.29
N GLN A 128 3.22 -11.30 11.41
CA GLN A 128 3.82 -11.01 12.72
C GLN A 128 3.14 -11.80 13.84
N SER A 129 3.74 -11.78 15.03
CA SER A 129 3.10 -12.30 16.23
C SER A 129 2.34 -11.18 16.99
N PRO A 130 1.07 -11.39 17.34
CA PRO A 130 0.29 -10.40 18.10
C PRO A 130 0.84 -10.12 19.50
N LYS A 131 1.65 -11.03 20.04
CA LYS A 131 2.19 -10.94 21.41
C LYS A 131 3.69 -10.61 21.45
N ARG A 132 4.25 -10.10 20.34
CA ARG A 132 5.71 -9.82 20.22
C ARG A 132 6.56 -11.05 20.59
N LYS A 133 6.08 -12.24 20.22
CA LYS A 133 6.80 -13.50 20.38
C LYS A 133 7.38 -13.88 19.03
N THR A 134 8.38 -14.73 19.05
CA THR A 134 8.92 -15.36 17.84
C THR A 134 7.80 -16.09 17.09
N VAL A 135 7.70 -15.85 15.79
CA VAL A 135 6.85 -16.62 14.87
C VAL A 135 7.71 -17.61 14.12
N HIS A 136 7.22 -18.84 13.98
CA HIS A 136 7.85 -19.90 13.22
C HIS A 136 7.01 -20.19 11.99
N PHE A 137 7.64 -20.22 10.82
CA PHE A 137 6.97 -20.53 9.56
C PHE A 137 7.95 -21.07 8.52
N SER A 138 7.41 -21.79 7.55
CA SER A 138 8.15 -22.24 6.37
C SER A 138 7.87 -21.28 5.23
N LEU A 139 8.92 -20.93 4.48
CA LEU A 139 8.87 -20.07 3.31
C LEU A 139 9.17 -20.91 2.07
N SER A 140 8.30 -20.81 1.05
CA SER A 140 8.54 -21.34 -0.29
C SER A 140 8.27 -20.28 -1.35
N VAL A 141 8.92 -20.41 -2.50
CA VAL A 141 8.69 -19.60 -3.70
C VAL A 141 8.51 -20.52 -4.88
N ASP A 142 7.45 -20.31 -5.65
CA ASP A 142 7.06 -21.16 -6.80
C ASP A 142 7.03 -22.66 -6.44
N GLN A 143 6.46 -22.97 -5.27
CA GLN A 143 6.36 -24.31 -4.68
C GLN A 143 7.72 -24.94 -4.30
N VAL A 144 8.82 -24.22 -4.42
CA VAL A 144 10.13 -24.67 -3.98
C VAL A 144 10.36 -24.26 -2.53
N PRO A 145 10.49 -25.20 -1.56
CA PRO A 145 10.81 -24.86 -0.19
C PRO A 145 12.18 -24.18 -0.13
N LEU A 146 12.25 -23.02 0.51
CA LEU A 146 13.49 -22.28 0.69
C LEU A 146 14.09 -22.56 2.06
N LEU A 147 13.33 -22.30 3.13
CA LEU A 147 13.85 -22.39 4.50
C LEU A 147 12.74 -22.33 5.57
N HIS A 148 13.13 -22.70 6.79
CA HIS A 148 12.31 -22.54 7.99
C HIS A 148 12.80 -21.33 8.76
N LEU A 149 11.96 -20.32 8.86
CA LEU A 149 12.25 -19.06 9.54
C LEU A 149 11.70 -19.04 10.97
N ALA A 150 12.45 -18.39 11.84
CA ALA A 150 12.01 -17.95 13.15
C ALA A 150 12.42 -16.48 13.35
N GLY A 151 11.53 -15.64 13.83
CA GLY A 151 11.81 -14.22 14.01
C GLY A 151 10.58 -13.43 14.42
N ASP A 152 10.64 -12.11 14.29
CA ASP A 152 9.49 -11.24 14.54
C ASP A 152 8.44 -11.30 13.41
N GLY A 153 8.85 -11.78 12.21
CA GLY A 153 7.94 -11.95 11.09
C GLY A 153 8.59 -11.80 9.71
N LEU A 154 7.74 -11.51 8.75
CA LEU A 154 8.11 -11.31 7.34
C LEU A 154 7.28 -10.17 6.75
N ILE A 155 7.90 -9.30 5.96
CA ILE A 155 7.22 -8.31 5.13
C ILE A 155 7.17 -8.80 3.68
N VAL A 156 6.02 -8.63 3.04
CA VAL A 156 5.83 -8.77 1.58
C VAL A 156 5.43 -7.41 1.05
N SER A 157 6.36 -6.73 0.37
CA SER A 157 6.20 -5.32 -0.01
C SER A 157 6.06 -5.15 -1.51
N THR A 158 5.11 -4.31 -1.91
CA THR A 158 5.01 -3.79 -3.28
C THR A 158 6.15 -2.80 -3.56
N PRO A 159 6.36 -2.39 -4.81
CA PRO A 159 7.26 -1.27 -5.12
C PRO A 159 6.86 0.03 -4.41
N SER A 160 5.56 0.33 -4.29
CA SER A 160 5.07 1.52 -3.57
C SER A 160 5.40 1.48 -2.09
N GLY A 161 5.28 0.30 -1.46
CA GLY A 161 5.59 0.06 -0.05
C GLY A 161 7.08 -0.04 0.24
N SER A 162 7.94 -0.11 -0.78
CA SER A 162 9.38 -0.28 -0.59
C SER A 162 10.03 0.85 0.22
N THR A 163 9.42 2.04 0.23
CA THR A 163 9.86 3.21 1.01
C THR A 163 9.14 3.35 2.36
N ALA A 164 8.21 2.44 2.70
CA ALA A 164 7.46 2.40 3.95
C ALA A 164 8.12 1.48 5.00
N TYR A 165 7.36 0.62 5.65
CA TYR A 165 7.87 -0.28 6.70
C TYR A 165 8.99 -1.19 6.19
N ASN A 166 8.92 -1.62 4.94
CA ASN A 166 9.95 -2.40 4.28
C ASN A 166 11.35 -1.75 4.35
N LEU A 167 11.44 -0.43 4.12
CA LEU A 167 12.71 0.29 4.19
C LEU A 167 13.29 0.26 5.61
N SER A 168 12.45 0.48 6.62
CA SER A 168 12.85 0.42 8.04
C SER A 168 13.31 -0.98 8.44
N ALA A 169 12.83 -2.03 7.79
CA ALA A 169 13.23 -3.41 7.98
C ALA A 169 14.49 -3.81 7.21
N GLY A 170 15.12 -2.88 6.48
CA GLY A 170 16.33 -3.14 5.69
C GLY A 170 16.05 -3.68 4.28
N GLY A 171 14.82 -3.55 3.79
CA GLY A 171 14.47 -3.87 2.40
C GLY A 171 15.00 -2.83 1.42
N ALA A 172 15.11 -3.20 0.15
CA ALA A 172 15.56 -2.33 -0.92
C ALA A 172 14.45 -1.34 -1.34
N ILE A 173 14.84 -0.15 -1.81
CA ILE A 173 13.95 0.76 -2.50
C ILE A 173 13.71 0.23 -3.92
N LEU A 174 12.45 0.00 -4.27
CA LEU A 174 12.04 -0.41 -5.59
C LEU A 174 11.40 0.77 -6.33
N TYR A 175 11.77 0.95 -7.59
CA TYR A 175 11.10 1.95 -8.41
C TYR A 175 9.64 1.57 -8.66
N GLN A 176 8.72 2.52 -8.55
CA GLN A 176 7.26 2.28 -8.50
C GLN A 176 6.68 1.49 -9.68
N THR A 177 7.30 1.58 -10.87
CA THR A 177 6.85 0.85 -12.07
C THR A 177 7.47 -0.53 -12.22
N LEU A 178 8.31 -0.98 -11.27
CA LEU A 178 8.87 -2.32 -11.29
C LEU A 178 7.74 -3.36 -11.15
N LYS A 179 7.71 -4.31 -12.07
CA LYS A 179 6.76 -5.44 -12.01
C LYS A 179 7.34 -6.55 -11.13
N GLY A 180 6.98 -6.53 -9.88
CA GLY A 180 7.48 -7.45 -8.88
C GLY A 180 7.16 -6.98 -7.47
N TYR A 181 7.64 -7.71 -6.50
CA TYR A 181 7.51 -7.41 -5.07
C TYR A 181 8.74 -7.93 -4.34
N GLN A 182 8.90 -7.58 -3.08
CA GLN A 182 10.01 -8.11 -2.29
C GLN A 182 9.52 -8.74 -1.01
N ILE A 183 10.29 -9.70 -0.52
CA ILE A 183 10.15 -10.29 0.80
C ILE A 183 11.31 -9.84 1.67
N THR A 184 11.00 -9.34 2.87
CA THR A 184 11.99 -8.80 3.83
C THR A 184 11.72 -9.43 5.19
N PRO A 185 12.64 -10.22 5.75
CA PRO A 185 12.46 -10.82 7.06
C PRO A 185 12.61 -9.79 8.17
N LEU A 186 11.89 -10.01 9.27
CA LEU A 186 11.92 -9.16 10.47
C LEU A 186 12.68 -9.88 11.60
N ASN A 187 13.83 -9.32 12.01
CA ASN A 187 14.62 -9.76 13.18
C ASN A 187 14.74 -11.28 13.27
N GLN A 188 15.21 -11.93 12.19
CA GLN A 188 15.32 -13.39 12.12
C GLN A 188 16.33 -13.92 13.14
N LEU A 189 15.98 -15.05 13.75
CA LEU A 189 16.90 -15.84 14.57
C LEU A 189 17.77 -16.71 13.66
N ARG A 190 19.08 -16.69 13.88
CA ARG A 190 20.02 -17.56 13.21
C ARG A 190 20.56 -18.58 14.19
N SER A 191 20.33 -19.86 13.93
CA SER A 191 20.82 -20.94 14.80
C SER A 191 21.11 -22.20 13.96
N LYS A 192 21.51 -23.30 14.62
CA LYS A 192 21.65 -24.59 13.93
C LYS A 192 20.32 -25.15 13.42
N THR A 193 19.21 -24.72 14.00
CA THR A 193 17.85 -25.21 13.71
C THR A 193 17.09 -24.28 12.77
N TYR A 194 17.43 -22.99 12.76
CA TYR A 194 16.73 -21.99 11.96
C TYR A 194 17.69 -21.36 10.96
N GLU A 195 17.30 -21.45 9.72
CA GLU A 195 17.95 -20.77 8.62
C GLU A 195 17.52 -19.29 8.59
N ALA A 196 18.31 -18.46 7.94
CA ALA A 196 18.02 -17.04 7.83
C ALA A 196 18.29 -16.58 6.40
N LEU A 197 17.40 -15.76 5.86
CA LEU A 197 17.67 -15.06 4.62
C LEU A 197 18.82 -14.08 4.84
N PRO A 198 19.85 -14.09 4.00
CA PRO A 198 20.98 -13.18 4.15
C PRO A 198 20.60 -11.72 3.85
N SER A 199 19.54 -11.49 3.07
CA SER A 199 19.02 -10.20 2.63
C SER A 199 17.57 -10.34 2.21
N SER A 200 16.90 -9.21 1.93
CA SER A 200 15.62 -9.20 1.24
C SER A 200 15.76 -9.81 -0.15
N ILE A 201 14.70 -10.46 -0.64
CA ILE A 201 14.64 -11.04 -1.98
C ILE A 201 13.61 -10.27 -2.80
N VAL A 202 14.02 -9.78 -3.97
CA VAL A 202 13.13 -9.16 -4.96
C VAL A 202 12.69 -10.25 -5.94
N LEU A 203 11.38 -10.37 -6.11
CA LEU A 203 10.73 -11.38 -6.92
C LEU A 203 9.99 -10.75 -8.11
N PRO A 204 9.96 -11.40 -9.27
CA PRO A 204 9.16 -10.95 -10.40
C PRO A 204 7.66 -11.10 -10.08
N SER A 205 6.83 -10.36 -10.82
CA SER A 205 5.35 -10.38 -10.66
C SER A 205 4.72 -11.76 -10.91
N SER A 206 5.42 -12.64 -11.61
CA SER A 206 4.98 -14.01 -11.88
C SER A 206 5.26 -14.98 -10.75
N ALA A 207 6.12 -14.64 -9.79
CA ALA A 207 6.45 -15.49 -8.66
C ALA A 207 5.30 -15.56 -7.65
N GLU A 208 5.19 -16.70 -6.98
CA GLU A 208 4.28 -16.93 -5.88
C GLU A 208 5.07 -17.25 -4.61
N THR A 209 4.80 -16.51 -3.53
CA THR A 209 5.43 -16.74 -2.21
C THR A 209 4.43 -17.37 -1.27
N GLU A 210 4.76 -18.49 -0.67
CA GLU A 210 3.94 -19.15 0.35
C GLU A 210 4.62 -19.10 1.72
N VAL A 211 3.86 -18.69 2.73
CA VAL A 211 4.22 -18.77 4.15
C VAL A 211 3.28 -19.75 4.81
N SER A 212 3.80 -20.88 5.30
CA SER A 212 3.01 -21.92 5.93
C SER A 212 3.39 -22.10 7.41
N PHE A 213 2.39 -22.38 8.24
CA PHE A 213 2.52 -22.41 9.70
C PHE A 213 2.40 -23.85 10.22
N PRO A 214 3.30 -24.28 11.14
CA PRO A 214 3.12 -25.53 11.86
C PRO A 214 1.80 -25.54 12.65
N PRO A 215 1.22 -26.72 12.94
CA PRO A 215 -0.07 -26.81 13.62
C PRO A 215 -0.15 -26.11 14.99
N ASP A 216 0.97 -26.01 15.70
CA ASP A 216 1.09 -25.32 17.01
C ASP A 216 1.32 -23.81 16.88
N GLU A 217 1.59 -23.29 15.67
CA GLU A 217 1.77 -21.86 15.37
C GLU A 217 0.55 -21.21 14.72
N LYS A 218 -0.43 -21.96 14.24
CA LYS A 218 -1.59 -21.52 13.45
C LYS A 218 -2.44 -20.40 14.05
N ASP A 219 -2.37 -20.18 15.36
CA ASP A 219 -3.10 -19.13 16.08
C ASP A 219 -2.15 -18.07 16.69
N LYS A 220 -0.85 -18.15 16.36
CA LYS A 220 0.19 -17.27 16.89
C LYS A 220 0.65 -16.20 15.91
N ALA A 221 0.14 -16.23 14.69
CA ALA A 221 0.44 -15.23 13.67
C ALA A 221 -0.77 -14.38 13.33
N LEU A 222 -0.52 -13.15 12.94
CA LEU A 222 -1.49 -12.23 12.37
C LEU A 222 -0.96 -11.69 11.04
N LEU A 223 -1.89 -11.25 10.20
CA LEU A 223 -1.58 -10.53 8.98
C LEU A 223 -1.88 -9.04 9.21
N VAL A 224 -0.90 -8.19 8.94
CA VAL A 224 -1.08 -6.74 8.90
C VAL A 224 -1.10 -6.31 7.43
N THR A 225 -2.14 -5.61 7.02
CA THR A 225 -2.34 -5.13 5.66
C THR A 225 -2.32 -3.61 5.66
N ASP A 226 -1.32 -2.98 5.07
CA ASP A 226 -1.17 -1.51 5.05
C ASP A 226 -1.39 -0.87 6.45
N GLY A 227 -0.87 -1.52 7.50
CA GLY A 227 -0.98 -1.08 8.88
C GLY A 227 -2.25 -1.52 9.64
N VAL A 228 -3.16 -2.26 9.00
CA VAL A 228 -4.38 -2.79 9.64
C VAL A 228 -4.19 -4.25 10.02
N GLU A 229 -4.33 -4.57 11.31
CA GLU A 229 -4.15 -5.92 11.85
C GLU A 229 -5.40 -6.77 11.65
N GLU A 230 -5.21 -8.01 11.20
CA GLU A 230 -6.26 -9.03 11.11
C GLU A 230 -5.79 -10.34 11.74
N HIS A 231 -6.66 -10.94 12.57
CA HIS A 231 -6.43 -12.23 13.20
C HIS A 231 -7.25 -13.30 12.50
N PHE A 232 -6.60 -14.39 12.12
CA PHE A 232 -7.25 -15.53 11.47
C PHE A 232 -7.13 -16.77 12.37
N LEU A 233 -8.25 -17.29 12.84
CA LEU A 233 -8.26 -18.53 13.61
C LEU A 233 -7.99 -19.74 12.72
N GLY A 234 -7.08 -20.60 13.17
CA GLY A 234 -6.70 -21.79 12.43
C GLY A 234 -5.93 -21.50 11.15
N LEU A 235 -5.11 -20.46 11.14
CA LEU A 235 -4.28 -20.06 10.01
C LEU A 235 -3.31 -21.20 9.61
N LYS A 236 -3.41 -21.68 8.36
CA LYS A 236 -2.55 -22.72 7.82
C LYS A 236 -1.43 -22.16 6.98
N LYS A 237 -1.79 -21.31 6.03
CA LYS A 237 -0.84 -20.68 5.11
C LYS A 237 -1.37 -19.39 4.53
N ILE A 238 -0.45 -18.57 4.04
CA ILE A 238 -0.73 -17.35 3.29
C ILE A 238 0.09 -17.43 2.00
N THR A 239 -0.60 -17.26 0.87
CA THR A 239 0.03 -17.22 -0.45
C THR A 239 -0.02 -15.79 -0.98
N PHE A 240 1.14 -15.24 -1.33
CA PHE A 240 1.29 -13.87 -1.84
C PHE A 240 1.63 -13.90 -3.33
N ARG A 241 0.97 -13.05 -4.14
CA ARG A 241 1.20 -12.92 -5.58
C ARG A 241 0.74 -11.58 -6.13
N GLN A 242 1.26 -11.17 -7.27
CA GLN A 242 0.69 -10.07 -8.05
C GLN A 242 -0.30 -10.61 -9.08
N THR A 243 -1.58 -10.26 -8.95
CA THR A 243 -2.67 -10.73 -9.83
C THR A 243 -2.99 -9.77 -10.97
N GLY A 244 -2.18 -8.72 -11.15
CA GLY A 244 -2.44 -7.66 -12.12
C GLY A 244 -3.47 -6.63 -11.65
N LYS A 245 -4.05 -6.79 -10.44
CA LYS A 245 -4.89 -5.78 -9.82
C LYS A 245 -4.06 -4.55 -9.49
N LYS A 246 -4.58 -3.39 -9.83
CA LYS A 246 -3.91 -2.11 -9.69
C LYS A 246 -4.88 -1.01 -9.35
N ILE A 247 -4.38 0.06 -8.76
CA ILE A 247 -5.07 1.34 -8.65
C ILE A 247 -4.37 2.37 -9.53
N HIS A 248 -5.08 3.43 -9.89
CA HIS A 248 -4.54 4.53 -10.69
C HIS A 248 -4.33 5.77 -9.82
N ARG A 249 -3.18 6.41 -9.98
CA ARG A 249 -2.85 7.67 -9.32
C ARG A 249 -2.59 8.76 -10.35
N ILE A 250 -3.13 9.95 -10.11
CA ILE A 250 -2.87 11.15 -10.93
C ILE A 250 -1.54 11.76 -10.49
N LEU A 251 -0.70 12.07 -11.47
CA LEU A 251 0.56 12.79 -11.33
C LEU A 251 0.59 14.02 -12.25
N PHE A 252 0.99 15.16 -11.69
CA PHE A 252 1.15 16.43 -12.42
C PHE A 252 2.60 16.69 -12.84
N ASN A 253 3.56 15.91 -12.30
CA ASN A 253 4.99 16.00 -12.60
C ASN A 253 5.59 14.58 -12.74
N SER A 254 6.07 14.24 -13.92
CA SER A 254 6.67 12.93 -14.21
C SER A 254 7.93 12.62 -13.39
N ASN A 255 8.63 13.64 -12.91
CA ASN A 255 9.84 13.49 -12.09
C ASN A 255 9.56 13.55 -10.58
N TRP A 256 8.28 13.64 -10.19
CA TRP A 256 7.89 13.80 -8.79
C TRP A 256 8.49 12.73 -7.87
N TYR A 257 8.55 11.47 -8.30
CA TYR A 257 9.12 10.38 -7.51
C TYR A 257 10.56 10.66 -7.05
N TRP A 258 11.41 11.16 -7.96
CA TRP A 258 12.81 11.44 -7.66
C TRP A 258 13.00 12.63 -6.73
N TYR A 259 12.20 13.69 -6.92
CA TYR A 259 12.20 14.84 -6.01
C TYR A 259 11.80 14.42 -4.61
N ASN A 260 10.71 13.66 -4.50
CA ASN A 260 10.19 13.18 -3.22
C ASN A 260 11.14 12.20 -2.52
N LEU A 261 11.77 11.30 -3.28
CA LEU A 261 12.78 10.39 -2.74
C LEU A 261 13.98 11.16 -2.16
N LYS A 262 14.47 12.16 -2.90
CA LYS A 262 15.57 13.02 -2.45
C LYS A 262 15.21 13.77 -1.17
N ASP A 263 14.06 14.43 -1.16
CA ASP A 263 13.66 15.28 -0.03
C ASP A 263 13.39 14.49 1.26
N LYS A 264 13.07 13.19 1.14
CA LYS A 264 12.67 12.38 2.29
C LYS A 264 13.74 11.42 2.80
N LEU A 265 14.59 10.93 1.93
CA LEU A 265 15.48 9.81 2.26
C LEU A 265 16.97 10.13 2.06
N ILE A 266 17.29 11.22 1.38
CA ILE A 266 18.66 11.64 1.11
C ILE A 266 18.91 13.05 1.70
#